data_e298faca225e3b01a4f3128c62c64e33
#
_entry.id   e298faca225e3b01a4f3128c62c64e33
#
_cell.length_a   1.000
_cell.length_b   1.000
_cell.length_c   1.000
_cell.angle_alpha   90.00
_cell.angle_beta   90.00
_cell.angle_gamma   90.00
#
_symmetry.space_group_name_H-M   'P 1'
#
loop_
_entity.id
_entity.type
_entity.pdbx_description
1 polymer ?
#
loop_
_entity_poly.entity_id
_entity_poly.type
_entity_poly.pdbx_seq_one_letter_code
_entity_poly.pdbx_strand_id
1 'polypeptide(L)'
;LEIQKAGKQYLPEPAHAEKTLVQNLGVLYSGSSEGTDRFSLFGRTRVGEGRHHAFANWVSTDENALGIDELGYTHDMKDTQVTGGLFEPVVDALRAVSRQPIIGVSYARSLITRTDMESVLASPIELFLPTRGRVDIFRDGRLISTGFHEAGNQSIDTSRLPAGAYNIDIVITDVAGTTRTIQQLFIKSTLMAPPGEPLWFVDAGQVMQRNTGNGFPDDYGTMQLRGGYRWREKDWLGFGTAAALTENESLVELS
;
A
#
# COMPACT_ATOMS: atom_id res chain seq x y z
N LEU A 1 -14.67 30.14 7.59
CA LEU A 1 -14.53 29.68 6.19
C LEU A 1 -14.11 28.23 6.23
N GLU A 2 -15.08 27.32 6.03
CA GLU A 2 -14.78 25.88 5.89
C GLU A 2 -14.00 25.71 4.58
N ILE A 3 -12.77 25.21 4.70
CA ILE A 3 -12.00 24.72 3.57
C ILE A 3 -12.76 23.49 3.06
N GLN A 4 -13.33 23.60 1.88
CA GLN A 4 -13.94 22.46 1.21
C GLN A 4 -12.83 21.46 0.91
N LYS A 5 -12.64 20.48 1.80
CA LYS A 5 -11.76 19.34 1.52
C LYS A 5 -12.22 18.73 0.21
N ALA A 6 -11.33 18.65 -0.77
CA ALA A 6 -11.59 17.91 -2.00
C ALA A 6 -12.11 16.52 -1.60
N GLY A 7 -13.31 16.17 -2.07
CA GLY A 7 -13.94 14.89 -1.71
C GLY A 7 -13.06 13.73 -2.18
N LYS A 8 -13.11 12.61 -1.46
CA LYS A 8 -12.41 11.37 -1.83
C LYS A 8 -12.72 10.99 -3.28
N GLN A 9 -11.67 10.76 -4.06
CA GLN A 9 -11.81 10.36 -5.46
C GLN A 9 -11.59 8.85 -5.59
N TYR A 10 -12.53 8.18 -6.22
CA TYR A 10 -12.50 6.73 -6.42
C TYR A 10 -12.52 6.41 -7.91
N LEU A 11 -11.93 5.27 -8.26
CA LEU A 11 -12.11 4.69 -9.58
C LEU A 11 -13.61 4.48 -9.84
N PRO A 12 -14.15 4.97 -10.96
CA PRO A 12 -15.54 4.72 -11.32
C PRO A 12 -15.81 3.22 -11.45
N GLU A 13 -17.00 2.79 -11.09
CA GLU A 13 -17.40 1.42 -11.41
C GLU A 13 -17.56 1.30 -12.93
N PRO A 14 -16.84 0.36 -13.57
CA PRO A 14 -16.98 0.18 -15.01
C PRO A 14 -18.41 -0.28 -15.34
N ALA A 15 -19.03 0.38 -16.31
CA ALA A 15 -20.36 -0.03 -16.81
C ALA A 15 -20.34 -1.47 -17.37
N HIS A 16 -19.22 -1.89 -17.90
CA HIS A 16 -18.91 -3.26 -18.32
C HIS A 16 -17.51 -3.58 -17.83
N ALA A 17 -17.41 -4.57 -16.94
CA ALA A 17 -16.12 -5.04 -16.46
C ALA A 17 -15.51 -5.98 -17.52
N GLU A 18 -14.30 -5.67 -17.97
CA GLU A 18 -13.53 -6.53 -18.85
C GLU A 18 -12.81 -7.61 -18.04
N LYS A 19 -12.78 -8.83 -18.57
CA LYS A 19 -11.99 -9.91 -17.99
C LYS A 19 -10.52 -9.71 -18.33
N THR A 20 -9.69 -9.74 -17.33
CA THR A 20 -8.24 -9.59 -17.47
C THR A 20 -7.51 -10.80 -16.92
N LEU A 21 -6.46 -11.22 -17.62
CA LEU A 21 -5.49 -12.20 -17.17
C LEU A 21 -4.11 -11.55 -17.21
N VAL A 22 -3.45 -11.51 -16.07
CA VAL A 22 -2.05 -11.10 -15.97
C VAL A 22 -1.23 -12.28 -15.48
N GLN A 23 -0.24 -12.66 -16.27
CA GLN A 23 0.68 -13.75 -15.93
C GLN A 23 2.11 -13.20 -15.93
N ASN A 24 2.77 -13.26 -14.78
CA ASN A 24 4.20 -13.02 -14.65
C ASN A 24 4.90 -14.35 -14.48
N LEU A 25 5.90 -14.63 -15.33
CA LEU A 25 6.73 -15.82 -15.27
C LEU A 25 8.17 -15.42 -15.03
N GLY A 26 8.83 -16.13 -14.14
CA GLY A 26 10.25 -16.01 -13.90
C GLY A 26 10.94 -17.36 -13.96
N VAL A 27 12.14 -17.37 -14.50
CA VAL A 27 13.00 -18.55 -14.62
C VAL A 27 14.30 -18.25 -13.91
N LEU A 28 14.70 -19.11 -13.01
CA LEU A 28 16.01 -19.10 -12.38
C LEU A 28 16.75 -20.38 -12.75
N TYR A 29 17.94 -20.21 -13.32
CA TYR A 29 18.88 -21.31 -13.57
C TYR A 29 20.17 -21.02 -12.82
N SER A 30 20.68 -22.00 -12.12
CA SER A 30 22.01 -21.95 -11.49
C SER A 30 22.75 -23.24 -11.78
N GLY A 31 23.96 -23.13 -12.35
CA GLY A 31 24.84 -24.26 -12.63
C GLY A 31 26.17 -24.07 -11.90
N SER A 32 26.80 -25.19 -11.49
CA SER A 32 28.15 -25.17 -10.95
C SER A 32 29.06 -26.09 -11.76
N SER A 33 30.37 -25.78 -11.74
CA SER A 33 31.38 -26.62 -12.40
C SER A 33 31.50 -28.03 -11.77
N GLU A 34 30.87 -28.25 -10.63
CA GLU A 34 30.84 -29.53 -9.92
C GLU A 34 29.57 -30.35 -10.21
N GLY A 35 28.74 -29.91 -11.17
CA GLY A 35 27.69 -30.72 -11.76
C GLY A 35 26.33 -30.70 -11.04
N THR A 36 26.03 -29.67 -10.25
CA THR A 36 24.68 -29.45 -9.70
C THR A 36 23.99 -28.29 -10.43
N ASP A 37 23.30 -28.61 -11.50
CA ASP A 37 22.43 -27.67 -12.18
C ASP A 37 21.07 -27.64 -11.46
N ARG A 38 20.53 -26.44 -11.26
CA ARG A 38 19.20 -26.23 -10.65
C ARG A 38 18.38 -25.33 -11.54
N PHE A 39 17.15 -25.71 -11.73
CA PHE A 39 16.16 -24.96 -12.49
C PHE A 39 14.95 -24.67 -11.60
N SER A 40 14.45 -23.44 -11.65
CA SER A 40 13.23 -23.05 -10.99
C SER A 40 12.39 -22.18 -11.91
N LEU A 41 11.12 -22.51 -12.03
CA LEU A 41 10.11 -21.73 -12.71
C LEU A 41 9.10 -21.22 -11.66
N PHE A 42 8.85 -19.95 -11.63
CA PHE A 42 7.85 -19.38 -10.74
C PHE A 42 6.88 -18.50 -11.48
N GLY A 43 5.64 -18.47 -11.03
CA GLY A 43 4.57 -17.74 -11.67
C GLY A 43 3.69 -17.00 -10.69
N ARG A 44 3.23 -15.83 -11.16
CA ARG A 44 2.17 -15.06 -10.49
C ARG A 44 1.06 -14.85 -11.49
N THR A 45 -0.09 -15.46 -11.21
CA THR A 45 -1.29 -15.41 -12.03
C THR A 45 -2.32 -14.53 -11.34
N ARG A 46 -2.89 -13.59 -12.06
CA ARG A 46 -4.03 -12.78 -11.62
C ARG A 46 -5.12 -12.84 -12.68
N VAL A 47 -6.34 -13.16 -12.26
CA VAL A 47 -7.52 -13.14 -13.13
C VAL A 47 -8.52 -12.20 -12.50
N GLY A 48 -9.00 -11.21 -13.24
CA GLY A 48 -9.88 -10.20 -12.68
C GLY A 48 -11.03 -9.81 -13.60
N GLU A 49 -12.12 -9.36 -12.99
CA GLU A 49 -13.26 -8.73 -13.63
C GLU A 49 -13.80 -7.64 -12.69
N GLY A 50 -13.60 -6.37 -13.08
CA GLY A 50 -13.99 -5.23 -12.26
C GLY A 50 -13.24 -5.19 -10.92
N ARG A 51 -14.01 -5.31 -9.82
CA ARG A 51 -13.50 -5.30 -8.45
C ARG A 51 -13.20 -6.69 -7.88
N HIS A 52 -13.34 -7.71 -8.70
CA HIS A 52 -13.16 -9.11 -8.33
C HIS A 52 -11.91 -9.66 -8.97
N HIS A 53 -11.02 -10.25 -8.19
CA HIS A 53 -9.85 -10.90 -8.76
C HIS A 53 -9.42 -12.14 -7.97
N ALA A 54 -9.08 -13.18 -8.71
CA ALA A 54 -8.44 -14.36 -8.19
C ALA A 54 -6.93 -14.27 -8.42
N PHE A 55 -6.17 -14.91 -7.55
CA PHE A 55 -4.72 -14.96 -7.64
C PHE A 55 -4.16 -16.34 -7.32
N ALA A 56 -3.02 -16.63 -7.95
CA ALA A 56 -2.21 -17.80 -7.65
C ALA A 56 -0.73 -17.45 -7.78
N ASN A 57 0.06 -17.74 -6.76
CA ASN A 57 1.52 -17.72 -6.80
C ASN A 57 2.01 -19.15 -6.65
N TRP A 58 2.91 -19.56 -7.54
CA TRP A 58 3.36 -20.95 -7.61
C TRP A 58 4.82 -21.05 -8.04
N VAL A 59 5.46 -22.14 -7.67
CA VAL A 59 6.84 -22.47 -8.01
C VAL A 59 6.93 -23.92 -8.49
N SER A 60 7.78 -24.17 -9.47
CA SER A 60 8.16 -25.50 -9.94
C SER A 60 9.67 -25.57 -10.00
N THR A 61 10.25 -26.64 -9.49
CA THR A 61 11.70 -26.88 -9.46
C THR A 61 12.03 -28.26 -10.01
N ASP A 62 13.30 -28.55 -10.24
CA ASP A 62 13.76 -29.89 -10.64
C ASP A 62 13.38 -30.95 -9.62
N GLU A 63 13.37 -30.60 -8.33
CA GLU A 63 13.07 -31.52 -7.24
C GLU A 63 11.56 -31.61 -6.97
N ASN A 64 10.79 -30.55 -7.27
CA ASN A 64 9.38 -30.43 -6.95
C ASN A 64 8.57 -30.02 -8.18
N ALA A 65 7.61 -30.82 -8.58
CA ALA A 65 6.85 -30.61 -9.81
C ALA A 65 6.03 -29.30 -9.78
N LEU A 66 5.35 -29.00 -8.69
CA LEU A 66 4.55 -27.78 -8.53
C LEU A 66 4.26 -27.55 -7.04
N GLY A 67 4.65 -26.40 -6.52
CA GLY A 67 4.26 -25.89 -5.21
C GLY A 67 3.35 -24.66 -5.35
N ILE A 68 2.32 -24.57 -4.53
CA ILE A 68 1.41 -23.43 -4.45
C ILE A 68 1.74 -22.61 -3.21
N ASP A 69 2.18 -21.38 -3.38
CA ASP A 69 2.50 -20.48 -2.26
C ASP A 69 1.28 -19.66 -1.83
N GLU A 70 0.48 -19.20 -2.80
CA GLU A 70 -0.74 -18.45 -2.56
C GLU A 70 -1.80 -18.86 -3.58
N LEU A 71 -3.04 -18.97 -3.12
CA LEU A 71 -4.21 -19.19 -3.97
C LEU A 71 -5.43 -18.58 -3.28
N GLY A 72 -6.03 -17.58 -3.90
CA GLY A 72 -7.14 -16.90 -3.25
C GLY A 72 -7.93 -16.02 -4.19
N TYR A 73 -8.88 -15.36 -3.55
CA TYR A 73 -9.79 -14.44 -4.19
C TYR A 73 -9.89 -13.17 -3.36
N THR A 74 -9.95 -12.05 -4.04
CA THR A 74 -10.10 -10.72 -3.43
C THR A 74 -11.27 -9.99 -4.06
N HIS A 75 -12.04 -9.32 -3.21
CA HIS A 75 -13.07 -8.38 -3.61
C HIS A 75 -12.74 -6.98 -3.08
N ASP A 76 -12.52 -6.05 -3.99
CA ASP A 76 -12.25 -4.65 -3.68
C ASP A 76 -13.58 -3.90 -3.56
N MET A 77 -13.85 -3.37 -2.39
CA MET A 77 -14.94 -2.43 -2.14
C MET A 77 -14.41 -1.00 -2.17
N LYS A 78 -15.26 -0.02 -1.97
CA LYS A 78 -14.90 1.40 -2.09
C LYS A 78 -13.72 1.82 -1.19
N ASP A 79 -13.74 1.43 0.08
CA ASP A 79 -12.73 1.78 1.09
C ASP A 79 -12.15 0.56 1.79
N THR A 80 -12.61 -0.62 1.44
CA THR A 80 -12.25 -1.87 2.11
C THR A 80 -12.02 -2.99 1.10
N GLN A 81 -11.37 -4.04 1.54
CA GLN A 81 -11.05 -5.22 0.75
C GLN A 81 -11.32 -6.46 1.59
N VAL A 82 -11.91 -7.47 0.96
CA VAL A 82 -12.02 -8.81 1.53
C VAL A 82 -11.16 -9.76 0.71
N THR A 83 -10.31 -10.51 1.37
CA THR A 83 -9.49 -11.56 0.73
C THR A 83 -9.77 -12.88 1.41
N GLY A 84 -9.94 -13.95 0.64
CA GLY A 84 -10.12 -15.29 1.15
C GLY A 84 -9.28 -16.31 0.39
N GLY A 85 -8.76 -17.32 1.10
CA GLY A 85 -7.93 -18.38 0.53
C GLY A 85 -6.64 -18.62 1.29
N LEU A 86 -5.64 -19.13 0.60
CA LEU A 86 -4.26 -19.25 1.06
C LEU A 86 -3.50 -17.98 0.64
N PHE A 87 -3.11 -17.17 1.58
CA PHE A 87 -2.40 -15.91 1.30
C PHE A 87 -1.47 -15.51 2.43
N GLU A 88 -0.46 -14.71 2.11
CA GLU A 88 0.38 -14.05 3.11
C GLU A 88 -0.28 -12.70 3.45
N PRO A 89 -0.80 -12.53 4.68
CA PRO A 89 -1.46 -11.28 5.06
C PRO A 89 -0.50 -10.10 5.04
N VAL A 90 -0.97 -8.96 4.56
CA VAL A 90 -0.20 -7.72 4.57
C VAL A 90 -0.19 -7.16 5.98
N VAL A 91 0.80 -7.54 6.76
CA VAL A 91 0.96 -7.12 8.16
C VAL A 91 2.08 -6.08 8.26
N ASP A 92 1.82 -4.86 7.80
CA ASP A 92 2.80 -3.77 7.96
C ASP A 92 2.87 -3.22 9.40
N ALA A 93 1.89 -3.58 10.24
CA ALA A 93 1.79 -3.08 11.61
C ALA A 93 2.43 -4.01 12.65
N LEU A 94 2.51 -5.32 12.39
CA LEU A 94 3.08 -6.29 13.32
C LEU A 94 4.52 -6.64 12.90
N ARG A 95 5.50 -6.16 13.64
CA ARG A 95 6.91 -6.52 13.42
C ARG A 95 7.33 -7.76 14.20
N ALA A 96 6.66 -8.03 15.32
CA ALA A 96 6.97 -9.14 16.22
C ALA A 96 6.34 -10.47 15.78
N VAL A 97 5.31 -10.44 14.93
CA VAL A 97 4.71 -11.67 14.37
C VAL A 97 5.36 -11.96 13.02
N SER A 98 5.84 -13.19 12.86
CA SER A 98 6.38 -13.62 11.57
C SER A 98 5.29 -13.57 10.49
N ARG A 99 5.66 -13.17 9.28
CA ARG A 99 4.79 -13.21 8.10
C ARG A 99 4.65 -14.67 7.66
N GLN A 100 3.66 -15.34 8.20
CA GLN A 100 3.32 -16.71 7.81
C GLN A 100 2.06 -16.69 6.96
N PRO A 101 1.99 -17.51 5.91
CA PRO A 101 0.77 -17.66 5.15
C PRO A 101 -0.34 -18.24 6.02
N ILE A 102 -1.57 -17.87 5.72
CA ILE A 102 -2.76 -18.45 6.36
C ILE A 102 -3.73 -18.96 5.29
N ILE A 103 -4.47 -20.00 5.61
CA ILE A 103 -5.74 -20.31 4.95
C ILE A 103 -6.84 -19.66 5.78
N GLY A 104 -7.49 -18.65 5.22
CA GLY A 104 -8.44 -17.87 6.00
C GLY A 104 -9.07 -16.72 5.24
N VAL A 105 -9.49 -15.72 5.99
CA VAL A 105 -10.13 -14.50 5.50
C VAL A 105 -9.45 -13.29 6.11
N SER A 106 -9.27 -12.27 5.29
CA SER A 106 -8.83 -10.93 5.68
C SER A 106 -9.90 -9.90 5.32
N TYR A 107 -10.18 -8.99 6.24
CA TYR A 107 -10.99 -7.81 5.99
C TYR A 107 -10.20 -6.58 6.43
N ALA A 108 -9.90 -5.71 5.48
CA ALA A 108 -9.00 -4.60 5.72
C ALA A 108 -9.47 -3.32 5.04
N ARG A 109 -9.04 -2.19 5.60
CA ARG A 109 -9.11 -0.94 4.88
C ARG A 109 -8.15 -0.96 3.70
N SER A 110 -8.67 -0.60 2.53
CA SER A 110 -7.89 -0.57 1.29
C SER A 110 -8.01 0.80 0.63
N LEU A 111 -6.90 1.28 0.09
CA LEU A 111 -6.85 2.52 -0.69
C LEU A 111 -6.71 2.25 -2.19
N ILE A 112 -6.75 0.97 -2.60
CA ILE A 112 -6.44 0.55 -3.98
C ILE A 112 -7.43 1.11 -5.01
N THR A 113 -8.67 1.38 -4.59
CA THR A 113 -9.71 1.96 -5.46
C THR A 113 -9.66 3.47 -5.55
N ARG A 114 -8.75 4.13 -4.82
CA ARG A 114 -8.63 5.59 -4.80
C ARG A 114 -7.68 6.08 -5.89
N THR A 115 -8.11 7.10 -6.61
CA THR A 115 -7.30 7.75 -7.65
C THR A 115 -6.40 8.87 -7.09
N ASP A 116 -6.71 9.37 -5.89
CA ASP A 116 -5.98 10.42 -5.19
C ASP A 116 -4.96 9.89 -4.16
N MET A 117 -4.66 8.58 -4.19
CA MET A 117 -3.80 7.90 -3.21
C MET A 117 -2.42 8.56 -3.04
N GLU A 118 -1.80 8.99 -4.14
CA GLU A 118 -0.47 9.62 -4.13
C GLU A 118 -0.44 10.92 -3.32
N SER A 119 -1.51 11.72 -3.39
CA SER A 119 -1.63 12.96 -2.60
C SER A 119 -2.11 12.71 -1.18
N VAL A 120 -2.95 11.67 -0.97
CA VAL A 120 -3.49 11.32 0.34
C VAL A 120 -2.42 10.80 1.32
N LEU A 121 -1.39 10.14 0.80
CA LEU A 121 -0.26 9.65 1.61
C LEU A 121 0.75 10.74 1.98
N ALA A 122 0.59 11.94 1.46
CA ALA A 122 1.48 13.08 1.68
C ALA A 122 0.95 14.06 2.72
N SER A 123 1.84 14.85 3.31
CA SER A 123 1.46 16.04 4.07
C SER A 123 0.74 17.03 3.15
N PRO A 124 -0.42 17.57 3.53
CA PRO A 124 -1.09 18.57 2.71
C PRO A 124 -0.27 19.86 2.63
N ILE A 125 -0.26 20.48 1.45
CA ILE A 125 0.30 21.81 1.25
C ILE A 125 -0.87 22.75 0.96
N GLU A 126 -1.26 23.51 1.97
CA GLU A 126 -2.36 24.47 1.88
C GLU A 126 -1.79 25.89 1.91
N LEU A 127 -2.12 26.68 0.91
CA LEU A 127 -1.61 28.04 0.75
C LEU A 127 -2.75 29.03 0.57
N PHE A 128 -2.62 30.20 1.18
CA PHE A 128 -3.47 31.34 0.86
C PHE A 128 -2.75 32.26 -0.11
N LEU A 129 -3.37 32.52 -1.25
CA LEU A 129 -2.89 33.43 -2.30
C LEU A 129 -3.80 34.68 -2.34
N PRO A 130 -3.30 35.86 -2.00
CA PRO A 130 -4.10 37.11 -2.10
C PRO A 130 -4.54 37.41 -3.52
N THR A 131 -3.71 37.06 -4.50
CA THR A 131 -3.94 37.22 -5.94
C THR A 131 -3.50 35.96 -6.65
N ARG A 132 -3.91 35.79 -7.90
CA ARG A 132 -3.35 34.73 -8.76
C ARG A 132 -1.83 34.80 -8.76
N GLY A 133 -1.16 33.65 -8.69
CA GLY A 133 0.31 33.60 -8.62
C GLY A 133 0.88 32.27 -9.08
N ARG A 134 2.20 32.28 -9.29
CA ARG A 134 2.97 31.07 -9.53
C ARG A 134 3.49 30.54 -8.19
N VAL A 135 3.35 29.25 -7.98
CA VAL A 135 3.88 28.52 -6.83
C VAL A 135 4.97 27.58 -7.33
N ASP A 136 6.19 27.78 -6.86
CA ASP A 136 7.35 26.94 -7.15
C ASP A 136 7.77 26.23 -5.86
N ILE A 137 7.95 24.92 -5.92
CA ILE A 137 8.38 24.10 -4.78
C ILE A 137 9.79 23.61 -5.03
N PHE A 138 10.67 23.90 -4.09
CA PHE A 138 12.07 23.49 -4.13
C PHE A 138 12.38 22.50 -3.01
N ARG A 139 13.29 21.57 -3.30
CA ARG A 139 13.95 20.69 -2.34
C ARG A 139 15.46 20.84 -2.53
N ASP A 140 16.19 21.18 -1.48
CA ASP A 140 17.65 21.35 -1.52
C ASP A 140 18.09 22.26 -2.68
N GLY A 141 17.33 23.35 -2.93
CA GLY A 141 17.58 24.31 -4.02
C GLY A 141 17.17 23.84 -5.43
N ARG A 142 16.67 22.60 -5.59
CA ARG A 142 16.16 22.09 -6.88
C ARG A 142 14.66 22.26 -6.98
N LEU A 143 14.20 22.84 -8.09
CA LEU A 143 12.77 22.91 -8.41
C LEU A 143 12.21 21.50 -8.63
N ILE A 144 11.18 21.12 -7.85
CA ILE A 144 10.51 19.82 -7.94
C ILE A 144 9.05 19.92 -8.38
N SER A 145 8.43 21.11 -8.26
CA SER A 145 7.09 21.38 -8.77
C SER A 145 6.92 22.86 -9.07
N THR A 146 6.10 23.17 -10.08
CA THR A 146 5.70 24.53 -10.42
C THR A 146 4.27 24.54 -10.95
N GLY A 147 3.50 25.57 -10.63
CA GLY A 147 2.13 25.72 -11.11
C GLY A 147 1.58 27.12 -10.90
N PHE A 148 0.57 27.49 -11.69
CA PHE A 148 -0.22 28.71 -11.49
C PHE A 148 -1.48 28.38 -10.73
N HIS A 149 -1.78 29.18 -9.72
CA HIS A 149 -2.94 29.01 -8.84
C HIS A 149 -3.73 30.32 -8.74
N GLU A 150 -5.04 30.19 -8.62
CA GLU A 150 -5.94 31.33 -8.47
C GLU A 150 -5.87 31.92 -7.06
N ALA A 151 -6.45 33.12 -6.89
CA ALA A 151 -6.56 33.75 -5.57
C ALA A 151 -7.43 32.91 -4.61
N GLY A 152 -7.14 32.97 -3.32
CA GLY A 152 -7.86 32.24 -2.26
C GLY A 152 -7.06 31.12 -1.65
N ASN A 153 -7.76 30.23 -0.93
CA ASN A 153 -7.17 29.04 -0.35
C ASN A 153 -6.95 27.99 -1.43
N GLN A 154 -5.71 27.54 -1.56
CA GLN A 154 -5.28 26.58 -2.56
C GLN A 154 -4.67 25.35 -1.88
N SER A 155 -5.12 24.17 -2.28
CA SER A 155 -4.47 22.89 -1.96
C SER A 155 -3.57 22.49 -3.13
N ILE A 156 -2.29 22.32 -2.87
CA ILE A 156 -1.31 22.01 -3.90
C ILE A 156 -1.27 20.50 -4.12
N ASP A 157 -1.28 20.08 -5.38
CA ASP A 157 -1.13 18.68 -5.76
C ASP A 157 0.27 18.18 -5.39
N THR A 158 0.32 17.21 -4.47
CA THR A 158 1.54 16.57 -3.97
C THR A 158 1.82 15.24 -4.63
N SER A 159 1.00 14.80 -5.58
CA SER A 159 1.10 13.49 -6.23
C SER A 159 2.47 13.25 -6.87
N ARG A 160 3.03 14.28 -7.49
CA ARG A 160 4.32 14.25 -8.20
C ARG A 160 5.53 14.48 -7.31
N LEU A 161 5.32 14.87 -6.04
CA LEU A 161 6.43 15.08 -5.13
C LEU A 161 7.02 13.73 -4.70
N PRO A 162 8.36 13.62 -4.61
CA PRO A 162 9.03 12.37 -4.20
C PRO A 162 8.61 11.90 -2.81
N ALA A 163 8.57 10.59 -2.60
CA ALA A 163 8.39 10.01 -1.27
C ALA A 163 9.59 10.32 -0.36
N GLY A 164 9.34 10.40 0.94
CA GLY A 164 10.33 10.69 1.97
C GLY A 164 9.88 11.74 2.97
N ALA A 165 10.77 12.11 3.88
CA ALA A 165 10.62 13.22 4.81
C ALA A 165 11.74 14.22 4.56
N TYR A 166 11.39 15.45 4.16
CA TYR A 166 12.36 16.50 3.82
C TYR A 166 11.73 17.90 3.92
N ASN A 167 12.57 18.91 4.06
CA ASN A 167 12.12 20.29 4.02
C ASN A 167 11.92 20.73 2.57
N ILE A 168 10.87 21.52 2.34
CA ILE A 168 10.58 22.19 1.08
C ILE A 168 10.54 23.69 1.28
N ASP A 169 11.02 24.41 0.27
CA ASP A 169 10.85 25.86 0.15
C ASP A 169 9.78 26.13 -0.90
N ILE A 170 8.69 26.74 -0.47
CA ILE A 170 7.56 27.10 -1.32
C ILE A 170 7.69 28.57 -1.66
N VAL A 171 8.01 28.87 -2.91
CA VAL A 171 8.18 30.24 -3.42
C VAL A 171 6.92 30.64 -4.17
N ILE A 172 6.23 31.64 -3.67
CA ILE A 172 5.01 32.20 -4.27
C ILE A 172 5.39 33.51 -4.95
N THR A 173 5.14 33.61 -6.25
CA THR A 173 5.35 34.84 -7.04
C THR A 173 3.99 35.36 -7.51
N ASP A 174 3.60 36.56 -7.08
CA ASP A 174 2.36 37.19 -7.48
C ASP A 174 2.44 37.81 -8.90
N VAL A 175 1.32 38.37 -9.37
CA VAL A 175 1.25 39.02 -10.70
C VAL A 175 2.10 40.29 -10.80
N ALA A 176 2.48 40.88 -9.68
CA ALA A 176 3.37 42.04 -9.61
C ALA A 176 4.86 41.66 -9.58
N GLY A 177 5.17 40.34 -9.51
CA GLY A 177 6.51 39.86 -9.42
C GLY A 177 7.08 39.82 -7.98
N THR A 178 6.24 40.10 -6.96
CA THR A 178 6.66 40.02 -5.57
C THR A 178 6.76 38.55 -5.15
N THR A 179 7.85 38.20 -4.47
CA THR A 179 8.09 36.82 -4.04
C THR A 179 7.96 36.68 -2.52
N ARG A 180 7.37 35.57 -2.09
CA ARG A 180 7.30 35.14 -0.69
C ARG A 180 7.71 33.67 -0.59
N THR A 181 8.59 33.36 0.35
CA THR A 181 9.04 31.97 0.60
C THR A 181 8.47 31.46 1.92
N ILE A 182 7.95 30.24 1.92
CA ILE A 182 7.48 29.51 3.09
C ILE A 182 8.27 28.21 3.17
N GLN A 183 8.79 27.89 4.34
CA GLN A 183 9.45 26.62 4.60
C GLN A 183 8.51 25.69 5.34
N GLN A 184 8.43 24.44 4.89
CA GLN A 184 7.57 23.42 5.47
C GLN A 184 8.26 22.07 5.44
N LEU A 185 8.08 21.29 6.51
CA LEU A 185 8.42 19.86 6.50
C LEU A 185 7.36 19.12 5.67
N PHE A 186 7.80 18.43 4.64
CA PHE A 186 6.97 17.58 3.80
C PHE A 186 7.28 16.12 4.07
N ILE A 187 6.22 15.32 4.28
CA ILE A 187 6.31 13.89 4.51
C ILE A 187 5.34 13.18 3.57
N LYS A 188 5.87 12.28 2.75
CA LYS A 188 5.08 11.37 1.92
C LYS A 188 5.55 9.95 2.19
N SER A 189 4.69 9.15 2.82
CA SER A 189 5.05 7.80 3.27
C SER A 189 3.87 6.85 3.15
N THR A 190 4.12 5.67 2.60
CA THR A 190 3.18 4.55 2.61
C THR A 190 3.12 3.82 3.95
N LEU A 191 4.08 4.09 4.83
CA LEU A 191 4.12 3.50 6.18
C LEU A 191 3.21 4.19 7.19
N MET A 192 2.77 5.42 6.89
CA MET A 192 1.85 6.17 7.74
C MET A 192 0.44 6.10 7.17
N ALA A 193 -0.55 6.10 8.07
CA ALA A 193 -1.93 6.24 7.65
C ALA A 193 -2.15 7.62 7.00
N PRO A 194 -3.08 7.76 6.05
CA PRO A 194 -3.45 9.06 5.52
C PRO A 194 -4.00 9.99 6.63
N PRO A 195 -3.84 11.32 6.50
CA PRO A 195 -4.38 12.26 7.46
C PRO A 195 -5.90 12.09 7.63
N GLY A 196 -6.35 11.85 8.87
CA GLY A 196 -7.77 11.68 9.20
C GLY A 196 -8.42 10.38 8.67
N GLU A 197 -7.63 9.46 8.14
CA GLU A 197 -8.11 8.19 7.60
C GLU A 197 -7.29 7.02 8.17
N PRO A 198 -7.77 6.36 9.23
CA PRO A 198 -7.04 5.24 9.81
C PRO A 198 -7.01 4.04 8.86
N LEU A 199 -5.91 3.30 8.91
CA LEU A 199 -5.78 1.99 8.28
C LEU A 199 -6.02 0.93 9.35
N TRP A 200 -6.76 -0.12 9.00
CA TRP A 200 -7.05 -1.23 9.90
C TRP A 200 -7.21 -2.52 9.12
N PHE A 201 -6.98 -3.61 9.80
CA PHE A 201 -7.21 -4.96 9.26
C PHE A 201 -7.66 -5.91 10.36
N VAL A 202 -8.37 -6.95 9.95
CA VAL A 202 -8.71 -8.12 10.75
C VAL A 202 -8.53 -9.36 9.89
N ASP A 203 -7.71 -10.30 10.35
CA ASP A 203 -7.45 -11.56 9.67
C ASP A 203 -7.80 -12.72 10.59
N ALA A 204 -8.45 -13.73 10.06
CA ALA A 204 -8.74 -14.98 10.77
C ALA A 204 -8.44 -16.17 9.86
N GLY A 205 -7.71 -17.16 10.36
CA GLY A 205 -7.38 -18.34 9.57
C GLY A 205 -6.44 -19.29 10.29
N GLN A 206 -6.17 -20.39 9.63
CA GLN A 206 -5.23 -21.41 10.07
C GLN A 206 -3.83 -21.06 9.53
N VAL A 207 -2.83 -21.10 10.41
CA VAL A 207 -1.45 -20.81 10.05
C VAL A 207 -0.88 -21.96 9.23
N MET A 208 -0.23 -21.60 8.11
CA MET A 208 0.39 -22.57 7.20
C MET A 208 1.91 -22.45 7.24
N GLN A 209 2.60 -23.56 6.99
CA GLN A 209 4.04 -23.52 6.75
C GLN A 209 4.31 -22.87 5.39
N ARG A 210 5.46 -22.21 5.23
CA ARG A 210 5.89 -21.81 3.88
C ARG A 210 6.10 -23.07 3.04
N ASN A 211 5.56 -23.05 1.83
CA ASN A 211 5.71 -24.18 0.94
C ASN A 211 7.19 -24.39 0.59
N THR A 212 7.70 -25.59 0.88
CA THR A 212 9.06 -26.02 0.55
C THR A 212 9.06 -27.19 -0.42
N GLY A 213 7.89 -27.62 -0.89
CA GLY A 213 7.72 -28.83 -1.67
C GLY A 213 6.60 -28.76 -2.70
N ASN A 214 6.00 -29.90 -2.98
CA ASN A 214 4.91 -30.05 -3.93
C ASN A 214 3.54 -29.78 -3.30
N GLY A 215 2.63 -29.25 -4.10
CA GLY A 215 1.24 -29.07 -3.73
C GLY A 215 1.00 -27.85 -2.86
N PHE A 216 0.09 -27.96 -1.90
CA PHE A 216 -0.22 -26.91 -0.93
C PHE A 216 0.70 -27.00 0.29
N PRO A 217 0.93 -25.89 0.99
CA PRO A 217 1.66 -25.89 2.26
C PRO A 217 0.99 -26.78 3.31
N ASP A 218 1.78 -27.38 4.16
CA ASP A 218 1.28 -28.09 5.34
C ASP A 218 0.78 -27.07 6.39
N ASP A 219 -0.19 -27.47 7.18
CA ASP A 219 -0.68 -26.64 8.28
C ASP A 219 0.12 -26.86 9.58
N TYR A 220 0.12 -25.84 10.45
CA TYR A 220 0.64 -25.94 11.81
C TYR A 220 -0.45 -26.37 12.82
N GLY A 221 -1.70 -26.56 12.36
CA GLY A 221 -2.83 -26.88 13.23
C GLY A 221 -3.29 -25.73 14.13
N THR A 222 -2.75 -24.52 13.96
CA THR A 222 -2.98 -23.39 14.85
C THR A 222 -3.90 -22.38 14.19
N MET A 223 -5.04 -22.11 14.81
CA MET A 223 -5.91 -21.00 14.42
C MET A 223 -5.34 -19.69 14.95
N GLN A 224 -5.39 -18.66 14.13
CA GLN A 224 -4.92 -17.32 14.48
C GLN A 224 -5.97 -16.27 14.12
N LEU A 225 -6.21 -15.34 15.05
CA LEU A 225 -6.94 -14.10 14.84
C LEU A 225 -5.96 -12.94 15.00
N ARG A 226 -5.91 -12.05 14.02
CA ARG A 226 -5.08 -10.84 14.06
C ARG A 226 -5.90 -9.62 13.75
N GLY A 227 -5.51 -8.51 14.33
CA GLY A 227 -6.09 -7.22 14.01
C GLY A 227 -5.09 -6.12 14.27
N GLY A 228 -5.19 -5.07 13.50
CA GLY A 228 -4.34 -3.89 13.66
C GLY A 228 -5.06 -2.61 13.27
N TYR A 229 -4.60 -1.54 13.87
CA TYR A 229 -5.13 -0.21 13.66
C TYR A 229 -3.99 0.79 13.66
N ARG A 230 -3.91 1.62 12.62
CA ARG A 230 -2.88 2.63 12.44
C ARG A 230 -3.55 3.96 12.14
N TRP A 231 -3.12 5.02 12.82
CA TRP A 231 -3.63 6.36 12.56
C TRP A 231 -2.50 7.40 12.55
N ARG A 232 -2.76 8.51 11.95
CA ARG A 232 -1.87 9.66 11.86
C ARG A 232 -2.44 10.80 12.67
N GLU A 233 -1.73 11.20 13.74
CA GLU A 233 -2.14 12.27 14.64
C GLU A 233 -1.72 13.64 14.11
N LYS A 234 -0.47 13.72 13.61
CA LYS A 234 0.13 14.91 13.01
C LYS A 234 0.86 14.51 11.74
N ASP A 235 1.24 15.49 10.93
CA ASP A 235 1.93 15.22 9.66
C ASP A 235 3.24 14.42 9.83
N TRP A 236 3.86 14.53 10.98
CA TRP A 236 5.11 13.86 11.33
C TRP A 236 4.95 12.75 12.39
N LEU A 237 3.73 12.55 12.93
CA LEU A 237 3.50 11.60 14.02
C LEU A 237 2.32 10.68 13.72
N GLY A 238 2.59 9.39 13.66
CA GLY A 238 1.60 8.34 13.54
C GLY A 238 1.77 7.31 14.64
N PHE A 239 0.70 6.60 14.94
CA PHE A 239 0.65 5.52 15.90
C PHE A 239 0.06 4.27 15.27
N GLY A 240 0.50 3.12 15.74
CA GLY A 240 -0.04 1.83 15.37
C GLY A 240 -0.23 0.95 16.59
N THR A 241 -1.27 0.16 16.58
CA THR A 241 -1.47 -0.94 17.52
C THR A 241 -1.90 -2.17 16.75
N ALA A 242 -1.42 -3.32 17.16
CA ALA A 242 -1.85 -4.57 16.59
C ALA A 242 -1.83 -5.67 17.63
N ALA A 243 -2.67 -6.68 17.44
CA ALA A 243 -2.74 -7.85 18.28
C ALA A 243 -2.82 -9.13 17.43
N ALA A 244 -2.21 -10.18 17.92
CA ALA A 244 -2.35 -11.53 17.38
C ALA A 244 -2.72 -12.49 18.53
N LEU A 245 -3.73 -13.30 18.28
CA LEU A 245 -4.25 -14.27 19.23
C LEU A 245 -4.21 -15.66 18.57
N THR A 246 -3.67 -16.62 19.28
CA THR A 246 -3.75 -18.04 18.97
C THR A 246 -4.36 -18.78 20.16
N GLU A 247 -4.53 -20.09 20.06
CA GLU A 247 -5.05 -20.89 21.17
C GLU A 247 -4.17 -20.83 22.43
N ASN A 248 -2.86 -20.65 22.25
CA ASN A 248 -1.89 -20.74 23.34
C ASN A 248 -1.14 -19.43 23.62
N GLU A 249 -1.22 -18.45 22.73
CA GLU A 249 -0.41 -17.24 22.80
C GLU A 249 -1.22 -15.99 22.45
N SER A 250 -0.87 -14.89 23.07
CA SER A 250 -1.37 -13.58 22.71
C SER A 250 -0.21 -12.59 22.62
N LEU A 251 -0.20 -11.80 21.58
CA LEU A 251 0.78 -10.75 21.35
C LEU A 251 0.08 -9.43 21.13
N VAL A 252 0.58 -8.37 21.73
CA VAL A 252 0.15 -6.99 21.46
C VAL A 252 1.38 -6.17 21.14
N GLU A 253 1.31 -5.40 20.08
CA GLU A 253 2.38 -4.50 19.63
C GLU A 253 1.86 -3.07 19.56
N LEU A 254 2.70 -2.12 19.99
CA LEU A 254 2.50 -0.68 19.86
C LEU A 254 3.67 -0.10 19.06
N SER A 255 3.39 0.75 18.10
CA SER A 255 4.38 1.34 17.21
C SER A 255 4.12 2.83 16.95
#